data_0437933f12abc4bfe1e8752167343276
#
_entry.id   0437933f12abc4bfe1e8752167343276
#
_cell.length_a   1.000
_cell.length_b   1.000
_cell.length_c   1.000
_cell.angle_alpha   90.00
_cell.angle_beta   90.00
_cell.angle_gamma   90.00
#
_symmetry.space_group_name_H-M   'P 1'
#
loop_
_entity.id
_entity.type
_entity.pdbx_description
1 polymer ?
#
loop_
_entity_poly.entity_id
_entity_poly.type
_entity_poly.pdbx_seq_one_letter_code
_entity_poly.pdbx_strand_id
1 'polypeptide(L)'
;STQGVSSAASDVYKRQPDGSAKFIAAFFRNPSVADAVNRLLNQRDGLALGICNGFQALIKLGLVPYGEIRPITESDPTLTFNTIHRHQSMLVRTRVASNKSPWLSKCDINDEHLIAISHGEGRFVCNDQLLNQLIDNGQIATQYVDLLCRPTMDMRYNPNGSVLAIEGITSPDGRVFGKMGHSERSGEQLYKNVTGDKYQPIFEGGVNYFKL
;
A
#
# COMPACT_ATOMS: atom_id res chain seq x y z
N SER A 1 8.67 11.34 12.64
CA SER A 1 8.46 10.41 13.76
C SER A 1 7.82 9.13 13.24
N THR A 2 8.52 8.07 13.45
CA THR A 2 8.33 6.69 13.00
C THR A 2 7.21 5.92 13.72
N GLN A 3 6.01 6.47 13.90
CA GLN A 3 4.96 5.81 14.66
C GLN A 3 3.96 4.97 13.85
N GLY A 4 4.18 4.78 12.54
CA GLY A 4 3.34 3.88 11.74
C GLY A 4 3.61 2.38 11.93
N VAL A 5 4.67 2.00 12.62
CA VAL A 5 5.19 0.62 12.64
C VAL A 5 4.52 -0.31 13.66
N SER A 6 3.87 0.22 14.69
CA SER A 6 3.38 -0.63 15.79
C SER A 6 1.95 -1.17 15.65
N SER A 7 1.20 -0.73 14.65
CA SER A 7 -0.22 -1.09 14.53
C SER A 7 -0.48 -2.48 13.94
N ALA A 8 0.47 -3.04 13.19
CA ALA A 8 0.29 -4.38 12.60
C ALA A 8 0.16 -5.50 13.65
N ALA A 9 0.78 -5.34 14.81
CA ALA A 9 0.71 -6.33 15.90
C ALA A 9 -0.57 -6.21 16.74
N SER A 10 -1.25 -5.08 16.74
CA SER A 10 -2.47 -4.87 17.52
C SER A 10 -3.73 -5.43 16.87
N ASP A 11 -3.71 -5.65 15.55
CA ASP A 11 -4.87 -6.13 14.79
C ASP A 11 -5.16 -7.62 15.01
N VAL A 12 -4.19 -8.39 15.50
CA VAL A 12 -4.38 -9.83 15.80
C VAL A 12 -5.41 -10.07 16.90
N TYR A 13 -5.58 -9.12 17.82
CA TYR A 13 -6.45 -9.25 18.99
C TYR A 13 -7.82 -8.56 18.86
N LYS A 14 -8.02 -7.74 17.83
CA LYS A 14 -9.25 -6.96 17.70
C LYS A 14 -10.02 -7.32 16.42
N ARG A 15 -10.74 -8.43 16.46
CA ARG A 15 -11.84 -8.72 15.51
C ARG A 15 -12.99 -7.75 15.75
N GLN A 16 -12.86 -6.50 15.30
CA GLN A 16 -13.97 -5.56 15.35
C GLN A 16 -14.58 -5.40 13.96
N PRO A 17 -15.92 -5.28 13.86
CA PRO A 17 -16.66 -5.18 12.58
C PRO A 17 -16.24 -3.99 11.72
N ASP A 18 -15.59 -2.99 12.30
CA ASP A 18 -15.22 -1.75 11.64
C ASP A 18 -13.86 -1.83 10.88
N GLY A 19 -13.15 -2.97 10.96
CA GLY A 19 -11.91 -3.22 10.26
C GLY A 19 -10.69 -2.44 10.78
N SER A 20 -9.56 -2.73 10.16
CA SER A 20 -8.27 -2.12 10.47
C SER A 20 -8.23 -0.62 10.13
N ALA A 21 -7.33 0.11 10.77
CA ALA A 21 -7.10 1.54 10.58
C ALA A 21 -8.24 2.49 10.98
N LYS A 22 -9.27 2.02 11.68
CA LYS A 22 -10.40 2.85 12.12
C LYS A 22 -9.97 4.10 12.88
N PHE A 23 -9.09 3.95 13.86
CA PHE A 23 -8.63 5.07 14.69
C PHE A 23 -7.77 6.06 13.92
N ILE A 24 -6.91 5.57 13.01
CA ILE A 24 -6.12 6.42 12.13
C ILE A 24 -7.06 7.24 11.23
N ALA A 25 -8.01 6.59 10.59
CA ALA A 25 -8.97 7.26 9.73
C ALA A 25 -9.82 8.28 10.50
N ALA A 26 -10.28 7.95 11.72
CA ALA A 26 -11.03 8.88 12.56
C ALA A 26 -10.20 10.12 12.93
N PHE A 27 -8.93 9.94 13.29
CA PHE A 27 -8.01 11.04 13.59
C PHE A 27 -7.81 11.97 12.39
N PHE A 28 -7.56 11.40 11.20
CA PHE A 28 -7.34 12.18 9.98
C PHE A 28 -8.62 12.83 9.43
N ARG A 29 -9.81 12.40 9.85
CA ARG A 29 -11.08 13.06 9.53
C ARG A 29 -11.40 14.26 10.43
N ASN A 30 -10.62 14.50 11.50
CA ASN A 30 -10.71 15.76 12.24
C ASN A 30 -10.48 16.93 11.26
N PRO A 31 -11.35 17.95 11.22
CA PRO A 31 -11.26 19.03 10.22
C PRO A 31 -9.88 19.71 10.18
N SER A 32 -9.30 20.02 11.33
CA SER A 32 -7.99 20.67 11.39
C SER A 32 -6.86 19.79 10.86
N VAL A 33 -6.94 18.48 11.07
CA VAL A 33 -5.95 17.51 10.57
C VAL A 33 -6.16 17.29 9.06
N ALA A 34 -7.40 17.14 8.62
CA ALA A 34 -7.73 17.01 7.20
C ALA A 34 -7.26 18.23 6.39
N ASP A 35 -7.48 19.44 6.90
CA ASP A 35 -6.98 20.68 6.29
C ASP A 35 -5.45 20.71 6.24
N ALA A 36 -4.78 20.25 7.29
CA ALA A 36 -3.32 20.18 7.30
C ALA A 36 -2.77 19.21 6.25
N VAL A 37 -3.41 18.04 6.09
CA VAL A 37 -3.07 17.05 5.05
C VAL A 37 -3.32 17.62 3.66
N ASN A 38 -4.47 18.25 3.44
CA ASN A 38 -4.80 18.86 2.16
C ASN A 38 -3.80 19.98 1.80
N ARG A 39 -3.40 20.80 2.76
CA ARG A 39 -2.34 21.81 2.55
C ARG A 39 -0.99 21.17 2.25
N LEU A 40 -0.63 20.09 2.96
CA LEU A 40 0.60 19.37 2.69
C LEU A 40 0.65 18.85 1.24
N LEU A 41 -0.43 18.20 0.79
CA LEU A 41 -0.49 17.59 -0.54
C LEU A 41 -0.67 18.62 -1.67
N ASN A 42 -1.55 19.62 -1.49
CA ASN A 42 -1.99 20.50 -2.57
C ASN A 42 -1.25 21.84 -2.62
N GLN A 43 -0.66 22.30 -1.52
CA GLN A 43 -0.01 23.61 -1.44
C GLN A 43 1.49 23.53 -1.20
N ARG A 44 1.97 22.44 -0.56
CA ARG A 44 3.37 22.27 -0.20
C ARG A 44 4.05 21.14 -0.98
N ASP A 45 3.38 20.62 -1.98
CA ASP A 45 3.88 19.52 -2.82
C ASP A 45 4.40 18.33 -2.01
N GLY A 46 3.72 18.02 -0.90
CA GLY A 46 4.12 16.98 0.03
C GLY A 46 3.83 15.56 -0.47
N LEU A 47 4.47 14.59 0.16
CA LEU A 47 4.28 13.17 -0.10
C LEU A 47 3.62 12.48 1.10
N ALA A 48 2.84 11.41 0.83
CA ALA A 48 2.29 10.54 1.85
C ALA A 48 2.50 9.07 1.49
N LEU A 49 2.91 8.27 2.49
CA LEU A 49 3.11 6.83 2.35
C LEU A 49 2.31 6.10 3.42
N GLY A 50 1.55 5.09 3.01
CA GLY A 50 0.82 4.20 3.91
C GLY A 50 1.23 2.75 3.70
N ILE A 51 1.82 2.11 4.72
CA ILE A 51 2.23 0.71 4.68
C ILE A 51 1.28 -0.10 5.57
N CYS A 52 0.76 -1.22 5.05
CA CYS A 52 -0.12 -2.15 5.75
C CYS A 52 -1.35 -1.43 6.35
N ASN A 53 -1.43 -1.27 7.66
CA ASN A 53 -2.50 -0.52 8.33
C ASN A 53 -2.57 0.96 7.85
N GLY A 54 -1.44 1.55 7.49
CA GLY A 54 -1.39 2.88 6.84
C GLY A 54 -2.08 2.89 5.48
N PHE A 55 -1.90 1.88 4.65
CA PHE A 55 -2.61 1.75 3.38
C PHE A 55 -4.11 1.60 3.57
N GLN A 56 -4.54 0.78 4.54
CA GLN A 56 -5.95 0.67 4.91
C GLN A 56 -6.55 2.02 5.34
N ALA A 57 -5.77 2.85 6.07
CA ALA A 57 -6.18 4.20 6.43
C ALA A 57 -6.32 5.11 5.20
N LEU A 58 -5.33 5.09 4.29
CA LEU A 58 -5.38 5.88 3.05
C LEU A 58 -6.61 5.54 2.20
N ILE A 59 -6.95 4.26 2.06
CA ILE A 59 -8.18 3.80 1.37
C ILE A 59 -9.43 4.37 2.06
N LYS A 60 -9.53 4.21 3.40
CA LYS A 60 -10.69 4.69 4.18
C LYS A 60 -10.84 6.22 4.16
N LEU A 61 -9.79 6.94 3.88
CA LEU A 61 -9.80 8.40 3.78
C LEU A 61 -10.08 8.89 2.35
N GLY A 62 -9.95 8.03 1.34
CA GLY A 62 -10.02 8.43 -0.07
C GLY A 62 -8.69 8.97 -0.61
N LEU A 63 -7.65 9.05 0.21
CA LEU A 63 -6.33 9.53 -0.22
C LEU A 63 -5.72 8.68 -1.33
N VAL A 64 -5.99 7.38 -1.33
CA VAL A 64 -5.84 6.53 -2.50
C VAL A 64 -7.20 5.86 -2.78
N PRO A 65 -7.65 5.82 -4.02
CA PRO A 65 -6.97 6.23 -5.26
C PRO A 65 -7.20 7.70 -5.68
N TYR A 66 -7.83 8.55 -4.87
CA TYR A 66 -8.35 9.85 -5.33
C TYR A 66 -7.44 11.05 -5.04
N GLY A 67 -6.52 10.95 -4.08
CA GLY A 67 -5.58 12.04 -3.73
C GLY A 67 -6.14 13.07 -2.75
N GLU A 68 -7.34 12.86 -2.20
CA GLU A 68 -8.00 13.78 -1.27
C GLU A 68 -8.74 13.05 -0.16
N ILE A 69 -8.90 13.70 0.99
CA ILE A 69 -9.76 13.19 2.07
C ILE A 69 -11.21 13.48 1.71
N ARG A 70 -11.99 12.42 1.52
CA ARG A 70 -13.41 12.49 1.13
C ARG A 70 -14.26 11.43 1.84
N PRO A 71 -15.60 11.62 1.89
CA PRO A 71 -16.52 10.55 2.31
C PRO A 71 -16.39 9.34 1.39
N ILE A 72 -16.42 8.14 1.96
CA ILE A 72 -16.39 6.88 1.22
C ILE A 72 -17.81 6.48 0.85
N THR A 73 -17.96 5.94 -0.36
CA THR A 73 -19.20 5.39 -0.92
C THR A 73 -19.07 3.88 -1.14
N GLU A 74 -20.17 3.20 -1.45
CA GLU A 74 -20.17 1.76 -1.75
C GLU A 74 -19.38 1.39 -3.02
N SER A 75 -19.18 2.34 -3.92
CA SER A 75 -18.38 2.15 -5.15
C SER A 75 -16.88 2.30 -4.95
N ASP A 76 -16.45 2.77 -3.77
CA ASP A 76 -15.04 2.98 -3.47
C ASP A 76 -14.32 1.65 -3.18
N PRO A 77 -12.99 1.59 -3.41
CA PRO A 77 -12.23 0.39 -3.14
C PRO A 77 -12.14 0.11 -1.65
N THR A 78 -11.87 -1.13 -1.31
CA THR A 78 -11.64 -1.54 0.07
C THR A 78 -10.48 -2.51 0.20
N LEU A 79 -9.86 -2.51 1.39
CA LEU A 79 -8.99 -3.58 1.85
C LEU A 79 -9.78 -4.42 2.87
N THR A 80 -10.08 -5.66 2.50
CA THR A 80 -10.92 -6.56 3.29
C THR A 80 -10.14 -7.82 3.72
N PHE A 81 -10.84 -8.75 4.37
CA PHE A 81 -10.26 -10.00 4.83
C PHE A 81 -9.56 -10.78 3.72
N ASN A 82 -8.39 -11.33 4.03
CA ASN A 82 -7.72 -12.30 3.16
C ASN A 82 -8.68 -13.42 2.79
N THR A 83 -8.57 -13.95 1.58
CA THR A 83 -9.48 -15.00 1.08
C THR A 83 -9.54 -16.23 1.99
N ILE A 84 -8.45 -16.55 2.69
CA ILE A 84 -8.40 -17.65 3.66
C ILE A 84 -8.99 -17.33 5.04
N HIS A 85 -9.54 -16.12 5.24
CA HIS A 85 -10.15 -15.63 6.48
C HIS A 85 -9.26 -15.72 7.73
N ARG A 86 -7.93 -15.66 7.56
CA ARG A 86 -6.97 -15.65 8.66
C ARG A 86 -5.76 -14.77 8.34
N HIS A 87 -4.99 -14.46 9.38
CA HIS A 87 -3.75 -13.74 9.27
C HIS A 87 -2.72 -14.50 8.43
N GLN A 88 -2.03 -13.77 7.55
CA GLN A 88 -0.89 -14.24 6.76
C GLN A 88 0.35 -13.47 7.19
N SER A 89 1.42 -14.20 7.49
CA SER A 89 2.75 -13.64 7.78
C SER A 89 3.77 -14.44 6.98
N MET A 90 4.31 -13.83 5.92
CA MET A 90 5.25 -14.50 5.01
C MET A 90 6.03 -13.49 4.17
N LEU A 91 7.04 -13.96 3.45
CA LEU A 91 7.69 -13.19 2.38
C LEU A 91 6.94 -13.45 1.07
N VAL A 92 6.66 -12.38 0.35
CA VAL A 92 6.00 -12.41 -0.96
C VAL A 92 6.88 -11.75 -2.01
N ARG A 93 6.75 -12.20 -3.26
CA ARG A 93 7.36 -11.54 -4.39
C ARG A 93 6.43 -10.46 -4.91
N THR A 94 6.97 -9.28 -5.11
CA THR A 94 6.25 -8.15 -5.71
C THR A 94 7.07 -7.58 -6.85
N ARG A 95 6.40 -7.02 -7.85
CA ARG A 95 7.05 -6.24 -8.90
C ARG A 95 6.58 -4.79 -8.87
N VAL A 96 7.38 -3.90 -9.38
CA VAL A 96 6.99 -2.52 -9.70
C VAL A 96 6.21 -2.54 -11.01
N ALA A 97 4.92 -2.24 -10.96
CA ALA A 97 4.05 -2.20 -12.12
C ALA A 97 4.02 -0.82 -12.78
N SER A 98 4.22 0.23 -11.97
CA SER A 98 4.33 1.62 -12.40
C SER A 98 5.27 2.36 -11.45
N ASN A 99 6.19 3.14 -11.98
CA ASN A 99 7.09 4.02 -11.22
C ASN A 99 6.66 5.50 -11.29
N LYS A 100 5.39 5.76 -11.57
CA LYS A 100 4.79 7.09 -11.57
C LYS A 100 4.98 7.84 -10.24
N SER A 101 4.95 7.10 -9.14
CA SER A 101 5.09 7.67 -7.80
C SER A 101 6.52 8.13 -7.52
N PRO A 102 6.72 9.32 -6.94
CA PRO A 102 8.04 9.75 -6.43
C PRO A 102 8.66 8.74 -5.46
N TRP A 103 7.86 8.02 -4.69
CA TRP A 103 8.33 6.94 -3.81
C TRP A 103 9.04 5.81 -4.56
N LEU A 104 8.70 5.59 -5.84
CA LEU A 104 9.26 4.55 -6.70
C LEU A 104 10.27 5.09 -7.72
N SER A 105 10.70 6.34 -7.60
CA SER A 105 11.64 6.99 -8.54
C SER A 105 13.02 6.34 -8.61
N LYS A 106 13.35 5.46 -7.68
CA LYS A 106 14.59 4.67 -7.63
C LYS A 106 14.39 3.22 -8.06
N CYS A 107 13.20 2.88 -8.55
CA CYS A 107 12.87 1.55 -9.04
C CYS A 107 12.56 1.62 -10.54
N ASP A 108 12.98 0.59 -11.26
CA ASP A 108 12.57 0.40 -12.64
C ASP A 108 11.28 -0.43 -12.73
N ILE A 109 10.55 -0.28 -13.82
CA ILE A 109 9.36 -1.10 -14.08
C ILE A 109 9.81 -2.56 -14.22
N ASN A 110 9.10 -3.46 -13.54
CA ASN A 110 9.39 -4.88 -13.36
C ASN A 110 10.52 -5.20 -12.38
N ASP A 111 11.09 -4.23 -11.67
CA ASP A 111 11.93 -4.57 -10.52
C ASP A 111 11.17 -5.48 -9.57
N GLU A 112 11.80 -6.60 -9.21
CA GLU A 112 11.23 -7.61 -8.33
C GLU A 112 11.85 -7.52 -6.93
N HIS A 113 10.98 -7.47 -5.92
CA HIS A 113 11.40 -7.42 -4.53
C HIS A 113 10.73 -8.52 -3.71
N LEU A 114 11.45 -9.05 -2.75
CA LEU A 114 10.94 -10.01 -1.76
C LEU A 114 10.61 -9.27 -0.47
N ILE A 115 9.33 -9.05 -0.23
CA ILE A 115 8.82 -8.17 0.83
C ILE A 115 8.05 -8.97 1.88
N ALA A 116 8.23 -8.63 3.16
CA ALA A 116 7.46 -9.22 4.24
C ALA A 116 6.02 -8.67 4.26
N ILE A 117 5.04 -9.54 4.42
CA ILE A 117 3.65 -9.19 4.74
C ILE A 117 3.26 -9.75 6.09
N SER A 118 2.33 -9.07 6.78
CA SER A 118 1.79 -9.52 8.06
C SER A 118 0.42 -8.86 8.28
N HIS A 119 -0.65 -9.48 7.78
CA HIS A 119 -2.01 -8.92 7.85
C HIS A 119 -3.12 -9.98 7.77
N GLY A 120 -4.27 -9.70 8.37
CA GLY A 120 -5.52 -10.45 8.23
C GLY A 120 -6.46 -9.83 7.19
N GLU A 121 -6.31 -8.54 6.93
CA GLU A 121 -7.10 -7.71 6.02
C GLU A 121 -6.17 -6.98 5.05
N GLY A 122 -5.85 -7.60 3.94
CA GLY A 122 -4.94 -7.05 2.92
C GLY A 122 -5.45 -7.24 1.50
N ARG A 123 -6.65 -7.79 1.35
CA ARG A 123 -7.26 -8.07 0.05
C ARG A 123 -7.84 -6.82 -0.54
N PHE A 124 -7.21 -6.30 -1.60
CA PHE A 124 -7.72 -5.18 -2.37
C PHE A 124 -8.88 -5.62 -3.26
N VAL A 125 -10.01 -4.91 -3.16
CA VAL A 125 -11.23 -5.15 -3.92
C VAL A 125 -11.76 -3.82 -4.43
N CYS A 126 -12.14 -3.77 -5.70
CA CYS A 126 -12.83 -2.66 -6.34
C CYS A 126 -13.73 -3.17 -7.47
N ASN A 127 -14.62 -2.31 -7.98
CA ASN A 127 -15.42 -2.62 -9.16
C ASN A 127 -14.59 -2.48 -10.44
N ASP A 128 -15.09 -3.04 -11.55
CA ASP A 128 -14.38 -3.06 -12.84
C ASP A 128 -14.15 -1.66 -13.41
N GLN A 129 -15.08 -0.73 -13.18
CA GLN A 129 -14.93 0.65 -13.64
C GLN A 129 -13.71 1.32 -12.99
N LEU A 130 -13.58 1.22 -11.68
CA LEU A 130 -12.44 1.77 -10.95
C LEU A 130 -11.15 1.01 -11.32
N LEU A 131 -11.21 -0.31 -11.48
CA LEU A 131 -10.06 -1.10 -11.88
C LEU A 131 -9.48 -0.62 -13.23
N ASN A 132 -10.34 -0.40 -14.21
CA ASN A 132 -9.93 0.14 -15.51
C ASN A 132 -9.33 1.55 -15.38
N GLN A 133 -9.91 2.42 -14.56
CA GLN A 133 -9.34 3.75 -14.28
C GLN A 133 -7.95 3.67 -13.65
N LEU A 134 -7.74 2.74 -12.70
CA LEU A 134 -6.42 2.54 -12.07
C LEU A 134 -5.38 2.06 -13.08
N ILE A 135 -5.77 1.21 -14.03
CA ILE A 135 -4.91 0.72 -15.11
C ILE A 135 -4.56 1.88 -16.05
N ASP A 136 -5.56 2.57 -16.57
CA ASP A 136 -5.39 3.64 -17.57
C ASP A 136 -4.57 4.81 -17.02
N ASN A 137 -4.74 5.12 -15.74
CA ASN A 137 -4.00 6.18 -15.06
C ASN A 137 -2.60 5.76 -14.58
N GLY A 138 -2.21 4.49 -14.69
CA GLY A 138 -0.95 3.96 -14.16
C GLY A 138 -0.85 4.05 -12.63
N GLN A 139 -1.98 3.93 -11.93
CA GLN A 139 -2.05 4.03 -10.47
C GLN A 139 -1.77 2.70 -9.75
N ILE A 140 -1.72 1.58 -10.48
CA ILE A 140 -1.27 0.30 -9.93
C ILE A 140 0.25 0.37 -9.81
N ALA A 141 0.74 0.55 -8.59
CA ALA A 141 2.16 0.76 -8.32
C ALA A 141 2.94 -0.54 -8.20
N THR A 142 2.40 -1.49 -7.43
CA THR A 142 3.05 -2.77 -7.16
C THR A 142 2.05 -3.92 -7.24
N GLN A 143 2.52 -5.09 -7.69
CA GLN A 143 1.71 -6.30 -7.83
C GLN A 143 2.43 -7.52 -7.25
N TYR A 144 1.67 -8.45 -6.69
CA TYR A 144 2.15 -9.80 -6.34
C TYR A 144 2.48 -10.59 -7.60
N VAL A 145 3.60 -11.31 -7.61
CA VAL A 145 4.07 -12.05 -8.79
C VAL A 145 4.48 -13.48 -8.47
N ASP A 146 4.40 -14.34 -9.50
CA ASP A 146 4.93 -15.71 -9.47
C ASP A 146 6.48 -15.73 -9.61
N LEU A 147 7.05 -16.93 -9.67
CA LEU A 147 8.50 -17.12 -9.82
C LEU A 147 9.07 -16.64 -11.17
N LEU A 148 8.22 -16.29 -12.13
CA LEU A 148 8.57 -15.74 -13.43
C LEU A 148 8.27 -14.24 -13.53
N CYS A 149 8.10 -13.57 -12.38
CA CYS A 149 7.76 -12.14 -12.27
C CYS A 149 6.45 -11.77 -12.99
N ARG A 150 5.50 -12.69 -13.09
CA ARG A 150 4.18 -12.43 -13.71
C ARG A 150 3.12 -12.22 -12.64
N PRO A 151 2.30 -11.17 -12.74
CA PRO A 151 1.15 -10.99 -11.85
C PRO A 151 0.24 -12.21 -11.89
N THR A 152 -0.22 -12.67 -10.73
CA THR A 152 -0.98 -13.91 -10.66
C THR A 152 -2.07 -13.86 -9.58
N MET A 153 -3.17 -14.56 -9.86
CA MET A 153 -4.24 -14.80 -8.89
C MET A 153 -4.06 -16.08 -8.08
N ASP A 154 -2.96 -16.83 -8.32
CA ASP A 154 -2.63 -18.01 -7.53
C ASP A 154 -2.34 -17.64 -6.08
N MET A 155 -3.08 -18.22 -5.15
CA MET A 155 -3.01 -17.95 -3.71
C MET A 155 -1.62 -18.23 -3.09
N ARG A 156 -0.77 -19.01 -3.74
CA ARG A 156 0.61 -19.24 -3.30
C ARG A 156 1.46 -17.98 -3.41
N TYR A 157 1.13 -17.09 -4.36
CA TYR A 157 1.89 -15.88 -4.65
C TYR A 157 1.10 -14.59 -4.36
N ASN A 158 -0.23 -14.63 -4.45
CA ASN A 158 -1.15 -13.56 -4.08
C ASN A 158 -1.97 -14.00 -2.84
N PRO A 159 -1.35 -14.06 -1.66
CA PRO A 159 -1.90 -14.79 -0.51
C PRO A 159 -3.14 -14.14 0.11
N ASN A 160 -3.40 -12.88 -0.17
CA ASN A 160 -4.61 -12.19 0.28
C ASN A 160 -5.77 -12.27 -0.74
N GLY A 161 -5.49 -12.63 -1.99
CA GLY A 161 -6.50 -12.73 -3.05
C GLY A 161 -6.90 -11.37 -3.64
N SER A 162 -6.01 -10.37 -3.64
CA SER A 162 -6.24 -9.06 -4.23
C SER A 162 -6.55 -9.14 -5.72
N VAL A 163 -7.54 -8.36 -6.19
CA VAL A 163 -7.86 -8.28 -7.61
C VAL A 163 -6.64 -7.83 -8.42
N LEU A 164 -6.44 -8.44 -9.59
CA LEU A 164 -5.30 -8.19 -10.47
C LEU A 164 -3.93 -8.25 -9.77
N ALA A 165 -3.85 -9.05 -8.70
CA ALA A 165 -2.67 -9.17 -7.84
C ALA A 165 -2.16 -7.82 -7.26
N ILE A 166 -3.01 -6.82 -7.13
CA ILE A 166 -2.64 -5.50 -6.62
C ILE A 166 -2.11 -5.62 -5.19
N GLU A 167 -0.87 -5.15 -4.98
CA GLU A 167 -0.22 -5.05 -3.68
C GLU A 167 -0.22 -3.61 -3.17
N GLY A 168 -0.10 -2.63 -4.10
CA GLY A 168 -0.10 -1.21 -3.78
C GLY A 168 -0.60 -0.34 -4.93
N ILE A 169 -1.22 0.79 -4.57
CA ILE A 169 -1.74 1.80 -5.51
C ILE A 169 -1.36 3.22 -5.10
N THR A 170 -1.46 4.15 -6.04
CA THR A 170 -1.18 5.57 -5.80
C THR A 170 -2.41 6.46 -5.99
N SER A 171 -2.27 7.72 -5.55
CA SER A 171 -3.12 8.83 -6.02
C SER A 171 -2.89 9.10 -7.51
N PRO A 172 -3.79 9.86 -8.18
CA PRO A 172 -3.64 10.15 -9.62
C PRO A 172 -2.32 10.84 -9.98
N ASP A 173 -1.77 11.65 -9.08
CA ASP A 173 -0.49 12.35 -9.23
C ASP A 173 0.72 11.53 -8.72
N GLY A 174 0.49 10.38 -8.11
CA GLY A 174 1.53 9.49 -7.57
C GLY A 174 2.10 9.89 -6.21
N ARG A 175 1.72 11.05 -5.64
CA ARG A 175 2.32 11.56 -4.40
C ARG A 175 1.86 10.85 -3.14
N VAL A 176 0.66 10.29 -3.16
CA VAL A 176 0.19 9.41 -2.11
C VAL A 176 0.37 7.97 -2.57
N PHE A 177 1.08 7.16 -1.80
CA PHE A 177 1.33 5.75 -2.12
C PHE A 177 0.90 4.86 -0.96
N GLY A 178 0.08 3.86 -1.24
CA GLY A 178 -0.36 2.85 -0.29
C GLY A 178 0.02 1.45 -0.75
N LYS A 179 0.58 0.63 0.16
CA LYS A 179 0.97 -0.76 -0.12
C LYS A 179 0.81 -1.66 1.10
N MET A 180 0.62 -2.96 0.89
CA MET A 180 0.46 -3.93 1.98
C MET A 180 1.79 -4.47 2.51
N GLY A 181 2.79 -4.61 1.66
CA GLY A 181 4.09 -5.15 2.04
C GLY A 181 4.95 -4.16 2.83
N HIS A 182 5.69 -4.70 3.78
CA HIS A 182 6.53 -3.96 4.72
C HIS A 182 7.94 -3.74 4.16
N SER A 183 8.12 -2.77 3.27
CA SER A 183 9.44 -2.43 2.72
C SER A 183 10.39 -1.86 3.78
N GLU A 184 9.87 -1.34 4.91
CA GLU A 184 10.65 -0.90 6.06
C GLU A 184 11.30 -2.06 6.84
N ARG A 185 10.83 -3.30 6.62
CA ARG A 185 11.40 -4.50 7.26
C ARG A 185 12.53 -5.09 6.42
N SER A 186 13.46 -4.26 6.00
CA SER A 186 14.67 -4.64 5.29
C SER A 186 15.92 -4.31 6.11
N GLY A 187 17.01 -5.03 5.87
CA GLY A 187 18.29 -4.81 6.56
C GLY A 187 19.28 -5.95 6.26
N GLU A 188 20.58 -5.66 6.37
CA GLU A 188 21.67 -6.58 6.00
C GLU A 188 21.58 -7.94 6.71
N GLN A 189 21.03 -7.97 7.92
CA GLN A 189 20.94 -9.17 8.74
C GLN A 189 19.58 -9.87 8.67
N LEU A 190 18.60 -9.30 7.96
CA LEU A 190 17.26 -9.87 7.85
C LEU A 190 17.15 -10.83 6.66
N TYR A 191 16.47 -11.95 6.90
CA TYR A 191 16.13 -12.96 5.86
C TYR A 191 17.32 -13.49 5.06
N LYS A 192 18.49 -13.65 5.69
CA LYS A 192 19.74 -14.08 5.03
C LYS A 192 19.62 -15.39 4.26
N ASN A 193 18.81 -16.33 4.75
CA ASN A 193 18.62 -17.64 4.15
C ASN A 193 17.61 -17.67 3.01
N VAL A 194 17.05 -16.51 2.63
CA VAL A 194 16.09 -16.39 1.54
C VAL A 194 16.72 -15.61 0.41
N THR A 195 16.73 -16.19 -0.79
CA THR A 195 17.28 -15.56 -2.01
C THR A 195 16.34 -14.49 -2.54
N GLY A 196 16.88 -13.47 -3.24
CA GLY A 196 16.13 -12.38 -3.86
C GLY A 196 16.42 -11.02 -3.22
N ASP A 197 16.09 -9.96 -3.95
CA ASP A 197 16.24 -8.59 -3.46
C ASP A 197 15.15 -8.27 -2.43
N LYS A 198 15.57 -7.81 -1.26
CA LYS A 198 14.70 -7.46 -0.13
C LYS A 198 14.68 -5.96 0.13
N TYR A 199 15.48 -5.21 -0.63
CA TYR A 199 15.59 -3.78 -0.46
C TYR A 199 14.82 -3.04 -1.56
N GLN A 200 13.68 -2.50 -1.22
CA GLN A 200 12.90 -1.62 -2.08
C GLN A 200 13.17 -0.16 -1.68
N PRO A 201 13.85 0.65 -2.51
CA PRO A 201 14.36 1.97 -2.13
C PRO A 201 13.29 3.07 -2.12
N ILE A 202 12.09 2.78 -1.57
CA ILE A 202 10.97 3.71 -1.56
C ILE A 202 11.25 4.95 -0.69
N PHE A 203 11.93 4.78 0.44
CA PHE A 203 12.26 5.91 1.32
C PHE A 203 13.30 6.84 0.68
N GLU A 204 14.27 6.29 -0.05
CA GLU A 204 15.23 7.08 -0.82
C GLU A 204 14.54 7.85 -1.95
N GLY A 205 13.58 7.21 -2.65
CA GLY A 205 12.74 7.86 -3.65
C GLY A 205 12.02 9.07 -3.07
N GLY A 206 11.34 8.88 -1.94
CA GLY A 206 10.63 9.96 -1.25
C GLY A 206 11.54 11.09 -0.77
N VAL A 207 12.73 10.77 -0.24
CA VAL A 207 13.72 11.79 0.18
C VAL A 207 14.27 12.56 -1.02
N ASN A 208 14.57 11.85 -2.12
CA ASN A 208 15.12 12.50 -3.31
C ASN A 208 14.13 13.44 -4.01
N TYR A 209 12.84 13.22 -3.84
CA TYR A 209 11.81 14.14 -4.35
C TYR A 209 11.99 15.58 -3.85
N PHE A 210 12.46 15.74 -2.62
CA PHE A 210 12.68 17.07 -2.00
C PHE A 210 14.12 17.57 -2.12
N LYS A 211 15.03 16.78 -2.68
CA LYS A 211 16.41 17.19 -2.97
C LYS A 211 16.45 17.71 -4.42
N LEU A 212 16.20 18.99 -4.58
CA LEU A 212 16.48 19.74 -5.80
C LEU A 212 17.94 20.17 -5.80
#